data_de32e6203f390c7a2bb914ece5adddb0
#
_entry.id   de32e6203f390c7a2bb914ece5adddb0
#
_cell.length_a   1.000
_cell.length_b   1.000
_cell.length_c   1.000
_cell.angle_alpha   90.00
_cell.angle_beta   90.00
_cell.angle_gamma   90.00
#
_symmetry.space_group_name_H-M   'P 1'
#
loop_
_entity.id
_entity.type
_entity.pdbx_description
1 polymer ?
#
loop_
_entity_poly.entity_id
_entity_poly.type
_entity_poly.pdbx_seq_one_letter_code
_entity_poly.pdbx_strand_id
1 'polypeptide(L)'
;MYDKTGKALVNKTVRFNINGIFYECKTNEKGVAQLNINLDPGNYIVTVYNLITGEEKSNNINVVSRIQLLDLNNASNVILPEGYVIHVMFIGNGKAYAQCRATTLDEKGNPLANQLVTFNINGIIYKGTTDKFGIIDAIIYVNADWGNTYHICTATFGESFASQTVIVKRFVMG
;
A
#
# COMPACT_ATOMS: atom_id res chain seq x y z
N MET A 1 21.34 -2.72 21.69
CA MET A 1 22.83 -2.61 21.66
C MET A 1 23.36 -2.90 23.05
N TYR A 2 24.36 -3.77 23.15
CA TYR A 2 24.95 -4.21 24.43
C TYR A 2 26.47 -4.13 24.31
N ASP A 3 27.14 -3.99 25.44
CA ASP A 3 28.57 -4.13 25.53
C ASP A 3 29.01 -5.62 25.61
N LYS A 4 30.31 -5.87 25.67
CA LYS A 4 30.89 -7.23 25.75
C LYS A 4 30.45 -8.03 26.99
N THR A 5 29.92 -7.36 28.01
CA THR A 5 29.43 -7.98 29.26
C THR A 5 27.93 -8.23 29.24
N GLY A 6 27.25 -7.84 28.15
CA GLY A 6 25.77 -7.93 28.02
C GLY A 6 25.00 -6.78 28.68
N LYS A 7 25.70 -5.71 29.09
CA LYS A 7 25.08 -4.52 29.66
C LYS A 7 24.53 -3.62 28.54
N ALA A 8 23.30 -3.08 28.70
CA ALA A 8 22.69 -2.17 27.74
C ALA A 8 23.54 -0.89 27.58
N LEU A 9 23.82 -0.53 26.32
CA LEU A 9 24.49 0.71 25.96
C LEU A 9 23.43 1.81 25.77
N VAL A 10 23.35 2.71 26.74
CA VAL A 10 22.36 3.79 26.81
C VAL A 10 22.90 5.05 26.12
N ASN A 11 22.01 5.81 25.46
CA ASN A 11 22.33 7.07 24.78
C ASN A 11 23.47 6.98 23.76
N LYS A 12 23.59 5.83 23.10
CA LYS A 12 24.61 5.60 22.06
C LYS A 12 23.98 5.73 20.69
N THR A 13 24.73 6.33 19.76
CA THR A 13 24.28 6.49 18.39
C THR A 13 24.34 5.16 17.65
N VAL A 14 23.23 4.82 17.00
CA VAL A 14 23.08 3.71 16.05
C VAL A 14 22.80 4.32 14.69
N ARG A 15 23.49 3.88 13.67
CA ARG A 15 23.28 4.31 12.29
C ARG A 15 22.51 3.23 11.53
N PHE A 16 21.46 3.66 10.82
CA PHE A 16 20.70 2.82 9.91
C PHE A 16 20.99 3.25 8.48
N ASN A 17 21.09 2.30 7.58
CA ASN A 17 21.13 2.52 6.13
C ASN A 17 19.93 1.83 5.51
N ILE A 18 19.14 2.57 4.74
CA ILE A 18 18.02 2.06 3.96
C ILE A 18 18.22 2.52 2.52
N ASN A 19 18.54 1.59 1.62
CA ASN A 19 18.81 1.88 0.21
C ASN A 19 19.80 3.04 -0.03
N GLY A 20 20.86 3.11 0.77
CA GLY A 20 21.91 4.14 0.65
C GLY A 20 21.66 5.43 1.44
N ILE A 21 20.47 5.60 2.02
CA ILE A 21 20.15 6.75 2.87
C ILE A 21 20.46 6.40 4.33
N PHE A 22 21.17 7.28 5.02
CA PHE A 22 21.60 7.08 6.40
C PHE A 22 20.74 7.87 7.38
N TYR A 23 20.36 7.20 8.47
CA TYR A 23 19.60 7.76 9.60
C TYR A 23 20.35 7.44 10.90
N GLU A 24 20.27 8.34 11.87
CA GLU A 24 20.90 8.15 13.19
C GLU A 24 19.85 8.30 14.29
N CYS A 25 19.85 7.33 15.21
CA CYS A 25 19.02 7.33 16.40
C CYS A 25 19.87 6.99 17.62
N LYS A 26 19.38 7.41 18.79
CA LYS A 26 20.04 7.08 20.07
C LYS A 26 19.34 5.91 20.74
N THR A 27 20.12 5.06 21.41
CA THR A 27 19.57 4.00 22.24
C THR A 27 18.94 4.56 23.52
N ASN A 28 17.81 3.97 23.91
CA ASN A 28 17.11 4.25 25.16
C ASN A 28 17.77 3.51 26.36
N GLU A 29 17.14 3.59 27.54
CA GLU A 29 17.61 2.94 28.78
C GLU A 29 17.77 1.41 28.68
N LYS A 30 17.04 0.78 27.72
CA LYS A 30 17.14 -0.66 27.44
C LYS A 30 18.17 -1.00 26.36
N GLY A 31 18.93 -0.02 25.87
CA GLY A 31 19.88 -0.20 24.78
C GLY A 31 19.21 -0.39 23.39
N VAL A 32 17.96 0.01 23.23
CA VAL A 32 17.19 -0.11 21.98
C VAL A 32 17.20 1.24 21.28
N ALA A 33 17.57 1.27 20.00
CA ALA A 33 17.36 2.39 19.10
C ALA A 33 16.14 2.08 18.20
N GLN A 34 15.26 3.05 18.03
CA GLN A 34 14.09 2.94 17.19
C GLN A 34 14.13 4.02 16.12
N LEU A 35 14.00 3.61 14.86
CA LEU A 35 13.83 4.48 13.71
C LEU A 35 12.37 4.41 13.26
N ASN A 36 11.67 5.54 13.30
CA ASN A 36 10.36 5.69 12.67
C ASN A 36 10.56 6.38 11.33
N ILE A 37 10.19 5.69 10.27
CA ILE A 37 10.37 6.19 8.90
C ILE A 37 9.15 5.80 8.07
N ASN A 38 8.73 6.70 7.20
CA ASN A 38 7.71 6.44 6.20
C ASN A 38 8.39 6.03 4.90
N LEU A 39 8.04 4.84 4.39
CA LEU A 39 8.58 4.29 3.15
C LEU A 39 7.41 3.93 2.24
N ASP A 40 7.60 4.13 0.94
CA ASP A 40 6.68 3.60 -0.07
C ASP A 40 6.61 2.06 -0.01
N PRO A 41 5.51 1.44 -0.44
CA PRO A 41 5.43 -0.01 -0.55
C PRO A 41 6.58 -0.57 -1.40
N GLY A 42 7.25 -1.61 -0.88
CA GLY A 42 8.41 -2.21 -1.56
C GLY A 42 9.26 -3.07 -0.64
N ASN A 43 10.29 -3.68 -1.22
CA ASN A 43 11.28 -4.46 -0.50
C ASN A 43 12.52 -3.62 -0.25
N TYR A 44 12.97 -3.56 0.99
CA TYR A 44 14.11 -2.76 1.41
C TYR A 44 15.12 -3.63 2.18
N ILE A 45 16.40 -3.29 2.04
CA ILE A 45 17.46 -3.81 2.90
C ILE A 45 17.75 -2.73 3.93
N VAL A 46 17.58 -3.07 5.21
CA VAL A 46 17.98 -2.22 6.33
C VAL A 46 19.25 -2.76 6.92
N THR A 47 20.34 -1.98 6.88
CA THR A 47 21.60 -2.28 7.54
C THR A 47 21.75 -1.39 8.76
N VAL A 48 22.05 -2.00 9.89
CA VAL A 48 22.26 -1.31 11.18
C VAL A 48 23.72 -1.40 11.56
N TYR A 49 24.32 -0.26 11.90
CA TYR A 49 25.72 -0.14 12.30
C TYR A 49 25.84 0.21 13.78
N ASN A 50 26.60 -0.59 14.51
CA ASN A 50 27.08 -0.25 15.83
C ASN A 50 28.38 0.56 15.70
N LEU A 51 28.31 1.88 15.85
CA LEU A 51 29.45 2.77 15.66
C LEU A 51 30.54 2.63 16.76
N ILE A 52 30.26 1.88 17.83
CA ILE A 52 31.25 1.64 18.92
C ILE A 52 32.07 0.40 18.63
N THR A 53 31.46 -0.68 18.15
CA THR A 53 32.13 -1.96 17.93
C THR A 53 32.50 -2.18 16.47
N GLY A 54 31.92 -1.39 15.54
CA GLY A 54 32.06 -1.59 14.11
C GLY A 54 31.21 -2.73 13.55
N GLU A 55 30.38 -3.37 14.40
CA GLU A 55 29.47 -4.44 13.93
C GLU A 55 28.37 -3.88 13.08
N GLU A 56 28.01 -4.63 12.04
CA GLU A 56 26.85 -4.35 11.20
C GLU A 56 25.95 -5.57 11.05
N LYS A 57 24.66 -5.33 10.84
CA LYS A 57 23.69 -6.39 10.57
C LYS A 57 22.64 -5.88 9.60
N SER A 58 22.33 -6.69 8.58
CA SER A 58 21.32 -6.39 7.59
C SER A 58 20.13 -7.32 7.71
N ASN A 59 18.92 -6.76 7.48
CA ASN A 59 17.67 -7.51 7.35
C ASN A 59 16.89 -6.98 6.15
N ASN A 60 16.15 -7.88 5.49
CA ASN A 60 15.15 -7.50 4.50
C ASN A 60 13.86 -7.13 5.23
N ILE A 61 13.24 -6.01 4.82
CA ILE A 61 11.90 -5.62 5.24
C ILE A 61 11.02 -5.47 4.02
N ASN A 62 9.78 -5.91 4.13
CA ASN A 62 8.76 -5.69 3.11
C ASN A 62 7.77 -4.67 3.65
N VAL A 63 7.68 -3.51 2.99
CA VAL A 63 6.69 -2.47 3.30
C VAL A 63 5.50 -2.70 2.40
N VAL A 64 4.33 -2.91 3.00
CA VAL A 64 3.07 -3.13 2.27
C VAL A 64 2.19 -1.90 2.36
N SER A 65 1.43 -1.64 1.29
CA SER A 65 0.44 -0.57 1.31
C SER A 65 -0.65 -0.88 2.36
N ARG A 66 -1.10 0.14 3.08
CA ARG A 66 -2.25 0.04 3.99
C ARG A 66 -3.59 0.05 3.26
N ILE A 67 -3.56 0.21 1.94
CA ILE A 67 -4.71 0.01 1.06
C ILE A 67 -4.32 -0.98 -0.04
N GLN A 68 -5.22 -1.90 -0.36
CA GLN A 68 -5.01 -2.93 -1.37
C GLN A 68 -6.26 -3.04 -2.23
N LEU A 69 -6.06 -3.18 -3.55
CA LEU A 69 -7.12 -3.50 -4.48
C LEU A 69 -7.39 -5.01 -4.45
N LEU A 70 -8.66 -5.38 -4.46
CA LEU A 70 -9.11 -6.77 -4.32
C LEU A 70 -9.79 -7.25 -5.60
N ASP A 71 -9.70 -8.57 -5.85
CA ASP A 71 -10.44 -9.23 -6.92
C ASP A 71 -11.95 -9.25 -6.61
N LEU A 72 -12.75 -8.75 -7.54
CA LEU A 72 -14.21 -8.73 -7.43
C LEU A 72 -14.86 -10.11 -7.56
N ASN A 73 -14.20 -11.01 -8.30
CA ASN A 73 -14.73 -12.35 -8.57
C ASN A 73 -14.42 -13.35 -7.44
N ASN A 74 -13.60 -12.96 -6.46
CA ASN A 74 -13.19 -13.83 -5.38
C ASN A 74 -13.69 -13.32 -4.03
N ALA A 75 -14.61 -14.06 -3.42
CA ALA A 75 -15.12 -13.77 -2.08
C ALA A 75 -14.05 -13.89 -0.96
N SER A 76 -12.86 -14.37 -1.28
CA SER A 76 -11.78 -14.69 -0.35
C SER A 76 -10.77 -13.56 -0.13
N ASN A 77 -11.08 -12.30 -0.42
CA ASN A 77 -10.20 -11.14 -0.21
C ASN A 77 -8.79 -11.34 -0.79
N VAL A 78 -8.69 -11.91 -1.99
CA VAL A 78 -7.42 -12.07 -2.69
C VAL A 78 -6.92 -10.70 -3.14
N ILE A 79 -5.71 -10.35 -2.72
CA ILE A 79 -5.02 -9.14 -3.17
C ILE A 79 -4.67 -9.33 -4.64
N LEU A 80 -5.03 -8.35 -5.48
CA LEU A 80 -4.70 -8.38 -6.89
C LEU A 80 -3.18 -8.27 -7.07
N PRO A 81 -2.56 -9.16 -7.88
CA PRO A 81 -1.16 -9.02 -8.23
C PRO A 81 -0.92 -7.74 -9.03
N GLU A 82 0.30 -7.23 -8.98
CA GLU A 82 0.73 -6.13 -9.83
C GLU A 82 0.46 -6.46 -11.31
N GLY A 83 -0.16 -5.51 -12.03
CA GLY A 83 -0.53 -5.70 -13.44
C GLY A 83 -1.87 -6.39 -13.70
N TYR A 84 -2.63 -6.73 -12.66
CA TYR A 84 -3.98 -7.27 -12.83
C TYR A 84 -4.94 -6.22 -13.43
N VAL A 85 -5.87 -6.69 -14.25
CA VAL A 85 -6.78 -5.82 -15.01
C VAL A 85 -8.19 -5.87 -14.44
N ILE A 86 -8.71 -4.71 -14.03
CA ILE A 86 -10.11 -4.56 -13.66
C ILE A 86 -10.93 -4.35 -14.93
N HIS A 87 -11.91 -5.23 -15.17
CA HIS A 87 -12.80 -5.11 -16.31
C HIS A 87 -13.87 -4.05 -16.06
N VAL A 88 -14.11 -3.21 -17.06
CA VAL A 88 -15.21 -2.25 -17.06
C VAL A 88 -16.35 -2.82 -17.89
N MET A 89 -17.56 -2.87 -17.32
CA MET A 89 -18.76 -3.30 -18.04
C MET A 89 -19.50 -2.09 -18.62
N PHE A 90 -19.98 -2.22 -19.88
CA PHE A 90 -20.82 -1.23 -20.52
C PHE A 90 -22.29 -1.54 -20.25
N ILE A 91 -23.03 -0.53 -19.76
CA ILE A 91 -24.48 -0.53 -19.77
C ILE A 91 -24.90 0.38 -20.92
N GLY A 92 -25.80 -0.03 -21.81
CA GLY A 92 -26.24 0.74 -22.97
C GLY A 92 -26.49 2.24 -22.70
N ASN A 93 -26.70 3.05 -23.72
CA ASN A 93 -26.88 4.51 -23.69
C ASN A 93 -25.63 5.35 -23.39
N GLY A 94 -24.44 4.91 -23.84
CA GLY A 94 -23.22 5.69 -23.70
C GLY A 94 -22.66 5.75 -22.28
N LYS A 95 -23.21 4.99 -21.34
CA LYS A 95 -22.69 4.87 -19.97
C LYS A 95 -21.90 3.59 -19.80
N ALA A 96 -20.73 3.72 -19.20
CA ALA A 96 -19.90 2.62 -18.74
C ALA A 96 -19.65 2.77 -17.24
N TYR A 97 -19.35 1.68 -16.55
CA TYR A 97 -18.90 1.75 -15.18
C TYR A 97 -17.70 0.84 -14.94
N ALA A 98 -16.80 1.28 -14.08
CA ALA A 98 -15.76 0.46 -13.49
C ALA A 98 -16.21 0.01 -12.11
N GLN A 99 -16.09 -1.26 -11.83
CA GLN A 99 -16.31 -1.80 -10.50
C GLN A 99 -14.94 -2.02 -9.85
N CYS A 100 -14.71 -1.41 -8.70
CA CYS A 100 -13.48 -1.47 -7.97
C CYS A 100 -13.74 -1.92 -6.53
N ARG A 101 -12.86 -2.74 -6.00
CA ARG A 101 -12.90 -3.18 -4.61
C ARG A 101 -11.55 -2.94 -3.96
N ALA A 102 -11.53 -2.41 -2.75
CA ALA A 102 -10.32 -2.24 -1.96
C ALA A 102 -10.53 -2.63 -0.50
N THR A 103 -9.45 -2.96 0.19
CA THR A 103 -9.42 -3.08 1.66
C THR A 103 -8.44 -2.10 2.24
N THR A 104 -8.75 -1.56 3.43
CA THR A 104 -7.84 -0.77 4.24
C THR A 104 -7.32 -1.57 5.42
N LEU A 105 -6.05 -1.40 5.74
CA LEU A 105 -5.35 -2.17 6.76
C LEU A 105 -4.73 -1.26 7.82
N ASP A 106 -4.66 -1.76 9.06
CA ASP A 106 -3.87 -1.15 10.12
C ASP A 106 -2.36 -1.43 9.94
N GLU A 107 -1.53 -0.93 10.86
CA GLU A 107 -0.07 -1.13 10.85
C GLU A 107 0.35 -2.60 11.04
N LYS A 108 -0.57 -3.45 11.51
CA LYS A 108 -0.35 -4.90 11.71
C LYS A 108 -0.91 -5.74 10.57
N GLY A 109 -1.53 -5.09 9.56
CA GLY A 109 -2.15 -5.76 8.43
C GLY A 109 -3.58 -6.25 8.69
N ASN A 110 -4.24 -5.83 9.78
CA ASN A 110 -5.64 -6.18 10.03
C ASN A 110 -6.57 -5.22 9.30
N PRO A 111 -7.73 -5.69 8.79
CA PRO A 111 -8.72 -4.83 8.14
C PRO A 111 -9.23 -3.70 9.05
N LEU A 112 -9.35 -2.50 8.48
CA LEU A 112 -9.87 -1.30 9.16
C LEU A 112 -11.25 -0.93 8.61
N ALA A 113 -12.26 -0.94 9.46
CA ALA A 113 -13.62 -0.50 9.14
C ALA A 113 -13.77 1.03 9.19
N ASN A 114 -14.80 1.54 8.50
CA ASN A 114 -15.21 2.95 8.51
C ASN A 114 -14.09 3.93 8.08
N GLN A 115 -13.20 3.51 7.19
CA GLN A 115 -12.14 4.35 6.67
C GLN A 115 -12.54 4.99 5.34
N LEU A 116 -12.27 6.28 5.20
CA LEU A 116 -12.51 6.99 3.95
C LEU A 116 -11.48 6.56 2.90
N VAL A 117 -11.97 6.08 1.77
CA VAL A 117 -11.17 5.71 0.59
C VAL A 117 -11.58 6.59 -0.58
N THR A 118 -10.59 7.03 -1.34
CA THR A 118 -10.79 7.75 -2.59
C THR A 118 -10.27 6.91 -3.75
N PHE A 119 -11.14 6.60 -4.72
CA PHE A 119 -10.74 6.05 -6.01
C PHE A 119 -10.63 7.16 -7.04
N ASN A 120 -9.63 7.07 -7.89
CA ASN A 120 -9.45 7.94 -9.05
C ASN A 120 -9.21 7.07 -10.28
N ILE A 121 -10.04 7.24 -11.31
CA ILE A 121 -9.88 6.64 -12.63
C ILE A 121 -9.85 7.78 -13.64
N ASN A 122 -8.66 8.10 -14.16
CA ASN A 122 -8.47 9.13 -15.19
C ASN A 122 -9.17 10.48 -14.83
N GLY A 123 -9.04 10.91 -13.57
CA GLY A 123 -9.65 12.16 -13.07
C GLY A 123 -11.09 12.03 -12.56
N ILE A 124 -11.78 10.93 -12.82
CA ILE A 124 -13.09 10.65 -12.22
C ILE A 124 -12.86 10.14 -10.80
N ILE A 125 -13.42 10.84 -9.82
CA ILE A 125 -13.20 10.59 -8.40
C ILE A 125 -14.46 10.00 -7.77
N TYR A 126 -14.30 8.89 -7.05
CA TYR A 126 -15.29 8.32 -6.15
C TYR A 126 -14.76 8.29 -4.72
N LYS A 127 -15.59 8.62 -3.74
CA LYS A 127 -15.24 8.55 -2.31
C LYS A 127 -16.29 7.74 -1.58
N GLY A 128 -15.82 6.89 -0.69
CA GLY A 128 -16.69 6.08 0.16
C GLY A 128 -15.94 5.56 1.38
N THR A 129 -16.64 4.87 2.26
CA THR A 129 -16.07 4.31 3.49
C THR A 129 -16.09 2.80 3.45
N THR A 130 -15.07 2.19 4.05
CA THR A 130 -15.01 0.74 4.21
C THR A 130 -16.07 0.23 5.18
N ASP A 131 -16.56 -0.96 4.93
CA ASP A 131 -17.52 -1.68 5.76
C ASP A 131 -16.87 -2.24 7.05
N LYS A 132 -17.63 -3.03 7.81
CA LYS A 132 -17.15 -3.69 9.03
C LYS A 132 -16.01 -4.68 8.83
N PHE A 133 -15.76 -5.11 7.60
CA PHE A 133 -14.67 -5.99 7.22
C PHE A 133 -13.47 -5.23 6.62
N GLY A 134 -13.49 -3.89 6.67
CA GLY A 134 -12.46 -3.06 6.08
C GLY A 134 -12.51 -3.00 4.54
N ILE A 135 -13.62 -3.39 3.92
CA ILE A 135 -13.79 -3.50 2.47
C ILE A 135 -14.68 -2.36 1.96
N ILE A 136 -14.34 -1.84 0.80
CA ILE A 136 -15.18 -0.92 0.03
C ILE A 136 -15.37 -1.44 -1.39
N ASP A 137 -16.62 -1.49 -1.83
CA ASP A 137 -17.02 -1.70 -3.21
C ASP A 137 -17.45 -0.37 -3.84
N ALA A 138 -16.88 -0.02 -4.97
CA ALA A 138 -17.16 1.21 -5.69
C ALA A 138 -17.62 0.89 -7.11
N ILE A 139 -18.73 1.50 -7.52
CA ILE A 139 -19.19 1.55 -8.91
C ILE A 139 -18.92 2.96 -9.41
N ILE A 140 -17.98 3.10 -10.32
CA ILE A 140 -17.50 4.37 -10.84
C ILE A 140 -17.95 4.50 -12.29
N TYR A 141 -18.82 5.46 -12.55
CA TYR A 141 -19.27 5.74 -13.91
C TYR A 141 -18.15 6.44 -14.68
N VAL A 142 -17.78 5.87 -15.80
CA VAL A 142 -16.72 6.35 -16.68
C VAL A 142 -17.29 6.74 -18.03
N ASN A 143 -16.53 7.54 -18.81
CA ASN A 143 -16.96 7.93 -20.15
C ASN A 143 -16.93 6.71 -21.10
N ALA A 144 -18.02 6.45 -21.79
CA ALA A 144 -18.14 5.35 -22.75
C ALA A 144 -17.24 5.53 -24.00
N ASP A 145 -16.79 6.77 -24.28
CA ASP A 145 -15.88 7.07 -25.40
C ASP A 145 -14.45 6.56 -25.17
N TRP A 146 -14.13 6.06 -23.99
CA TRP A 146 -12.81 5.50 -23.66
C TRP A 146 -12.53 4.16 -24.35
N GLY A 147 -13.43 3.62 -25.17
CA GLY A 147 -13.44 2.27 -25.72
C GLY A 147 -12.08 1.64 -26.00
N ASN A 148 -11.87 0.41 -25.55
CA ASN A 148 -10.67 -0.43 -25.71
C ASN A 148 -9.34 0.23 -25.28
N THR A 149 -9.39 1.09 -24.27
CA THR A 149 -8.23 1.80 -23.73
C THR A 149 -7.87 1.32 -22.33
N TYR A 150 -6.60 1.53 -21.96
CA TYR A 150 -6.09 1.22 -20.64
C TYR A 150 -6.04 2.48 -19.80
N HIS A 151 -6.58 2.41 -18.60
CA HIS A 151 -6.55 3.49 -17.62
C HIS A 151 -6.02 2.96 -16.29
N ILE A 152 -5.55 3.86 -15.45
CA ILE A 152 -5.10 3.50 -14.10
C ILE A 152 -6.19 3.87 -13.11
N CYS A 153 -6.64 2.89 -12.33
CA CYS A 153 -7.42 3.10 -11.13
C CYS A 153 -6.46 3.20 -9.94
N THR A 154 -6.50 4.30 -9.22
CA THR A 154 -5.74 4.48 -7.97
C THR A 154 -6.71 4.59 -6.82
N ALA A 155 -6.53 3.77 -5.79
CA ALA A 155 -7.22 3.87 -4.51
C ALA A 155 -6.27 4.47 -3.48
N THR A 156 -6.75 5.45 -2.69
CA THR A 156 -5.96 6.11 -1.65
C THR A 156 -6.65 6.06 -0.30
N PHE A 157 -5.85 5.83 0.75
CA PHE A 157 -6.25 5.87 2.15
C PHE A 157 -5.15 6.57 2.97
N GLY A 158 -5.43 7.78 3.47
CA GLY A 158 -4.39 8.64 4.05
C GLY A 158 -3.27 8.91 3.04
N GLU A 159 -2.04 8.60 3.40
CA GLU A 159 -0.86 8.71 2.55
C GLU A 159 -0.58 7.43 1.74
N SER A 160 -1.29 6.33 2.02
CA SER A 160 -1.12 5.06 1.32
C SER A 160 -1.95 5.01 0.05
N PHE A 161 -1.42 4.37 -0.99
CA PHE A 161 -2.14 4.15 -2.24
C PHE A 161 -1.87 2.76 -2.82
N ALA A 162 -2.78 2.31 -3.68
CA ALA A 162 -2.63 1.15 -4.55
C ALA A 162 -3.18 1.49 -5.92
N SER A 163 -2.53 1.02 -6.97
CA SER A 163 -2.92 1.29 -8.36
C SER A 163 -3.05 0.01 -9.16
N GLN A 164 -4.03 -0.01 -10.07
CA GLN A 164 -4.29 -1.11 -11.00
C GLN A 164 -4.66 -0.59 -12.38
N THR A 165 -4.32 -1.36 -13.40
CA THR A 165 -4.75 -1.07 -14.76
C THR A 165 -6.21 -1.46 -14.94
N VAL A 166 -7.00 -0.57 -15.50
CA VAL A 166 -8.40 -0.76 -15.88
C VAL A 166 -8.50 -0.85 -17.39
N ILE A 167 -9.08 -1.93 -17.91
CA ILE A 167 -9.41 -2.04 -19.33
C ILE A 167 -10.88 -1.69 -19.52
N VAL A 168 -11.13 -0.64 -20.29
CA VAL A 168 -12.47 -0.32 -20.77
C VAL A 168 -12.71 -1.12 -22.06
N LYS A 169 -13.58 -2.14 -22.01
CA LYS A 169 -13.98 -2.93 -23.18
C LYS A 169 -15.33 -2.46 -23.68
N ARG A 170 -15.43 -2.19 -24.97
CA ARG A 170 -16.69 -1.90 -25.64
C ARG A 170 -17.35 -3.22 -26.02
N PHE A 171 -18.45 -3.56 -25.38
CA PHE A 171 -19.34 -4.62 -25.87
C PHE A 171 -20.29 -4.01 -26.90
N VAL A 172 -20.16 -4.43 -28.14
CA VAL A 172 -21.20 -4.19 -29.17
C VAL A 172 -22.17 -5.35 -29.01
N MET A 173 -23.37 -5.09 -28.48
CA MET A 173 -24.44 -6.06 -28.60
C MET A 173 -24.86 -6.09 -30.06
N GLY A 174 -24.63 -7.24 -30.75
CA GLY A 174 -25.12 -7.52 -32.09
C GLY A 174 -26.60 -7.77 -32.11
#